data_a84bc52904d583dd1f2734960c646cd9
#
_entry.id   a84bc52904d583dd1f2734960c646cd9
#
_cell.length_a   1.000
_cell.length_b   1.000
_cell.length_c   1.000
_cell.angle_alpha   90.00
_cell.angle_beta   90.00
_cell.angle_gamma   90.00
#
_symmetry.space_group_name_H-M   'P 1'
#
loop_
_entity.id
_entity.type
_entity.pdbx_description
1 polymer ?
#
loop_
_entity_poly.entity_id
_entity_poly.type
_entity_poly.pdbx_seq_one_letter_code
_entity_poly.pdbx_strand_id
1 'polypeptide(L)'
;TQFYEHCPPFVTAESIRDDMCALPQRKMDEPQDKYYLGFFDDAEQLVAVMDFIDHYPTEQSCFIGFFMMERSVQGHGIGSRIITELCVYLHSLGYEYIRLGYVDGNKQSESFWKKNQFTDTGLRNHTQDYTVVVMNRML
;
A
#
# COMPACT_ATOMS: atom_id res chain seq x y z
N THR A 1 -0.53 8.61 12.34
CA THR A 1 -0.71 7.23 11.90
C THR A 1 0.59 6.47 11.93
N GLN A 2 0.54 5.15 12.08
CA GLN A 2 1.74 4.33 12.20
C GLN A 2 2.67 4.39 10.98
N PHE A 3 2.11 4.61 9.79
CA PHE A 3 2.91 4.82 8.58
C PHE A 3 3.90 5.97 8.76
N TYR A 4 3.41 7.10 9.24
CA TYR A 4 4.21 8.31 9.36
C TYR A 4 5.13 8.33 10.60
N GLU A 5 4.94 7.45 11.56
CA GLU A 5 5.88 7.28 12.67
C GLU A 5 7.27 6.84 12.20
N HIS A 6 7.31 6.10 11.08
CA HIS A 6 8.54 5.55 10.52
C HIS A 6 9.00 6.24 9.23
N CYS A 7 8.25 7.20 8.74
CA CYS A 7 8.46 7.83 7.44
C CYS A 7 8.44 9.35 7.58
N PRO A 8 9.56 9.98 8.00
CA PRO A 8 9.64 11.44 8.03
C PRO A 8 9.54 12.03 6.61
N PRO A 9 9.15 13.29 6.42
CA PRO A 9 8.85 14.28 7.46
C PRO A 9 7.51 14.06 8.15
N PHE A 10 7.27 14.80 9.25
CA PHE A 10 6.03 14.71 9.99
C PHE A 10 4.80 15.04 9.13
N VAL A 11 3.69 14.42 9.47
CA VAL A 11 2.42 14.56 8.75
C VAL A 11 1.86 15.97 8.89
N THR A 12 1.54 16.58 7.76
CA THR A 12 0.78 17.82 7.67
C THR A 12 -0.40 17.60 6.73
N ALA A 13 -1.41 18.48 6.75
CA ALA A 13 -2.53 18.40 5.81
C ALA A 13 -2.04 18.51 4.35
N GLU A 14 -0.99 19.28 4.11
CA GLU A 14 -0.38 19.43 2.79
C GLU A 14 0.32 18.14 2.35
N SER A 15 1.13 17.51 3.23
CA SER A 15 1.82 16.27 2.91
C SER A 15 0.84 15.13 2.62
N ILE A 16 -0.29 15.08 3.30
CA ILE A 16 -1.35 14.10 3.01
C ILE A 16 -1.93 14.33 1.62
N ARG A 17 -2.22 15.57 1.24
CA ARG A 17 -2.70 15.88 -0.11
C ARG A 17 -1.68 15.52 -1.18
N ASP A 18 -0.42 15.80 -0.92
CA ASP A 18 0.67 15.45 -1.85
C ASP A 18 0.78 13.95 -2.02
N ASP A 19 0.67 13.17 -0.94
CA ASP A 19 0.65 11.72 -0.98
C ASP A 19 -0.55 11.18 -1.78
N MET A 20 -1.73 11.79 -1.62
CA MET A 20 -2.93 11.39 -2.36
C MET A 20 -2.79 11.60 -3.87
N CYS A 21 -1.98 12.56 -4.29
CA CYS A 21 -1.77 12.89 -5.69
C CYS A 21 -0.44 12.35 -6.24
N ALA A 22 0.46 11.87 -5.37
CA ALA A 22 1.78 11.43 -5.77
C ALA A 22 1.74 10.19 -6.66
N LEU A 23 2.51 10.22 -7.74
CA LEU A 23 2.69 9.12 -8.66
C LEU A 23 4.18 8.87 -8.88
N PRO A 24 4.59 7.62 -9.15
CA PRO A 24 5.94 7.37 -9.67
C PRO A 24 6.17 8.18 -10.92
N GLN A 25 7.39 8.64 -11.14
CA GLN A 25 7.70 9.52 -12.28
C GLN A 25 7.23 8.93 -13.62
N ARG A 26 7.33 7.61 -13.78
CA ARG A 26 6.86 6.90 -14.98
C ARG A 26 5.34 6.99 -15.19
N LYS A 27 4.58 7.30 -14.15
CA LYS A 27 3.12 7.38 -14.17
C LYS A 27 2.57 8.80 -14.11
N MET A 28 3.43 9.83 -14.11
CA MET A 28 2.97 11.22 -14.01
C MET A 28 2.06 11.65 -15.16
N ASP A 29 2.21 11.04 -16.33
CA ASP A 29 1.37 11.30 -17.49
C ASP A 29 0.07 10.47 -17.48
N GLU A 30 -0.12 9.61 -16.50
CA GLU A 30 -1.27 8.70 -16.39
C GLU A 30 -1.94 8.82 -15.00
N PRO A 31 -2.41 10.03 -14.59
CA PRO A 31 -2.98 10.22 -13.26
C PRO A 31 -4.28 9.42 -13.03
N GLN A 32 -4.95 8.99 -14.10
CA GLN A 32 -6.12 8.14 -14.05
C GLN A 32 -5.82 6.74 -13.48
N ASP A 33 -4.58 6.30 -13.44
CA ASP A 33 -4.18 5.02 -12.86
C ASP A 33 -4.00 5.09 -11.34
N LYS A 34 -4.10 6.27 -10.76
CA LYS A 34 -4.00 6.49 -9.32
C LYS A 34 -5.38 6.45 -8.68
N TYR A 35 -5.52 5.60 -7.68
CA TYR A 35 -6.76 5.47 -6.89
C TYR A 35 -6.47 5.67 -5.42
N TYR A 36 -7.35 6.37 -4.76
CA TYR A 36 -7.36 6.50 -3.31
C TYR A 36 -8.61 5.81 -2.78
N LEU A 37 -8.45 4.61 -2.24
CA LEU A 37 -9.56 3.72 -1.92
C LEU A 37 -9.92 3.81 -0.45
N GLY A 38 -11.21 3.90 -0.16
CA GLY A 38 -11.75 3.76 1.19
C GLY A 38 -12.46 2.42 1.35
N PHE A 39 -12.27 1.78 2.50
CA PHE A 39 -12.93 0.54 2.85
C PHE A 39 -13.88 0.80 4.02
N PHE A 40 -15.12 0.33 3.90
CA PHE A 40 -16.19 0.60 4.85
C PHE A 40 -16.69 -0.71 5.46
N ASP A 41 -17.08 -0.65 6.72
CA ASP A 41 -17.77 -1.78 7.38
C ASP A 41 -19.26 -1.80 7.06
N ASP A 42 -19.99 -2.78 7.63
CA ASP A 42 -21.44 -2.93 7.41
C ASP A 42 -22.25 -1.77 7.99
N ALA A 43 -21.67 -1.00 8.91
CA ALA A 43 -22.28 0.22 9.47
C ALA A 43 -21.91 1.47 8.67
N GLU A 44 -21.33 1.32 7.47
CA GLU A 44 -20.90 2.40 6.58
C GLU A 44 -19.83 3.31 7.20
N GLN A 45 -19.03 2.77 8.15
CA GLN A 45 -17.92 3.51 8.75
C GLN A 45 -16.62 3.18 8.02
N LEU A 46 -15.82 4.23 7.76
CA LEU A 46 -14.52 4.07 7.11
C LEU A 46 -13.56 3.35 8.07
N VAL A 47 -13.08 2.19 7.67
CA VAL A 47 -12.17 1.35 8.49
C VAL A 47 -10.75 1.30 7.96
N ALA A 48 -10.55 1.58 6.69
CA ALA A 48 -9.21 1.58 6.08
C ALA A 48 -9.16 2.47 4.84
N VAL A 49 -7.95 2.91 4.51
CA VAL A 49 -7.67 3.64 3.26
C VAL A 49 -6.43 3.04 2.61
N MET A 50 -6.42 3.07 1.29
CA MET A 50 -5.32 2.54 0.48
C MET A 50 -5.00 3.50 -0.66
N ASP A 51 -3.71 3.76 -0.85
CA ASP A 51 -3.18 4.38 -2.04
C ASP A 51 -2.82 3.26 -3.03
N PHE A 52 -3.43 3.27 -4.20
CA PHE A 52 -3.34 2.18 -5.16
C PHE A 52 -3.02 2.74 -6.54
N ILE A 53 -2.04 2.14 -7.21
CA ILE A 53 -1.64 2.51 -8.56
C ILE A 53 -1.82 1.30 -9.47
N ASP A 54 -2.64 1.49 -10.50
CA ASP A 54 -2.89 0.47 -11.51
C ASP A 54 -1.78 0.46 -12.56
N HIS A 55 -1.59 -0.68 -13.21
CA HIS A 55 -0.62 -0.84 -14.31
C HIS A 55 0.79 -0.35 -13.95
N TYR A 56 1.24 -0.65 -12.74
CA TYR A 56 2.56 -0.28 -12.26
C TYR A 56 3.10 -1.36 -11.31
N PRO A 57 4.37 -1.77 -11.41
CA PRO A 57 5.42 -1.31 -12.35
C PRO A 57 5.29 -1.85 -13.78
N THR A 58 4.35 -2.76 -14.04
CA THR A 58 4.06 -3.30 -15.38
C THR A 58 2.58 -3.18 -15.70
N GLU A 59 2.20 -3.42 -16.96
CA GLU A 59 0.79 -3.42 -17.37
C GLU A 59 -0.04 -4.50 -16.65
N GLN A 60 0.61 -5.57 -16.16
CA GLN A 60 -0.06 -6.69 -15.48
C GLN A 60 0.13 -6.66 -13.96
N SER A 61 0.52 -5.53 -13.41
CA SER A 61 0.74 -5.41 -11.97
C SER A 61 0.09 -4.16 -11.40
N CYS A 62 -0.06 -4.18 -10.07
CA CYS A 62 -0.55 -3.06 -9.29
C CYS A 62 0.44 -2.74 -8.18
N PHE A 63 0.37 -1.52 -7.68
CA PHE A 63 1.25 -1.05 -6.61
C PHE A 63 0.41 -0.47 -5.47
N ILE A 64 0.69 -0.91 -4.25
CA ILE A 64 0.11 -0.31 -3.04
C ILE A 64 1.10 0.73 -2.53
N GLY A 65 0.74 2.00 -2.62
CA GLY A 65 1.55 3.10 -2.12
C GLY A 65 1.57 3.15 -0.59
N PHE A 66 0.39 3.03 0.01
CA PHE A 66 0.25 2.78 1.44
C PHE A 66 -1.11 2.11 1.74
N PHE A 67 -1.19 1.53 2.92
CA PHE A 67 -2.42 0.95 3.45
C PHE A 67 -2.49 1.26 4.94
N MET A 68 -3.54 1.97 5.35
CA MET A 68 -3.74 2.37 6.74
C MET A 68 -5.11 1.94 7.22
N MET A 69 -5.16 1.43 8.44
CA MET A 69 -6.40 1.03 9.10
C MET A 69 -6.70 1.94 10.27
N GLU A 70 -7.99 2.17 10.49
CA GLU A 70 -8.46 2.82 11.70
C GLU A 70 -7.99 1.99 12.91
N ARG A 71 -7.47 2.68 13.92
CA ARG A 71 -6.77 2.01 15.04
C ARG A 71 -7.67 1.04 15.82
N SER A 72 -8.94 1.40 15.98
CA SER A 72 -9.90 0.57 16.76
C SER A 72 -10.21 -0.77 16.09
N VAL A 73 -10.00 -0.91 14.78
CA VAL A 73 -10.26 -2.16 14.06
C VAL A 73 -9.01 -2.98 13.79
N GLN A 74 -7.83 -2.48 14.17
CA GLN A 74 -6.58 -3.23 14.04
C GLN A 74 -6.57 -4.45 14.97
N GLY A 75 -5.84 -5.50 14.57
CA GLY A 75 -5.70 -6.71 15.38
C GLY A 75 -6.86 -7.70 15.29
N HIS A 76 -7.87 -7.44 14.42
CA HIS A 76 -9.05 -8.28 14.25
C HIS A 76 -9.11 -9.04 12.92
N GLY A 77 -7.99 -9.05 12.17
CA GLY A 77 -7.90 -9.75 10.88
C GLY A 77 -8.58 -9.02 9.71
N ILE A 78 -9.12 -7.83 9.92
CA ILE A 78 -9.82 -7.05 8.88
C ILE A 78 -8.86 -6.65 7.77
N GLY A 79 -7.66 -6.19 8.10
CA GLY A 79 -6.65 -5.82 7.10
C GLY A 79 -6.27 -6.98 6.20
N SER A 80 -6.04 -8.15 6.77
CA SER A 80 -5.74 -9.38 6.01
C SER A 80 -6.89 -9.79 5.11
N ARG A 81 -8.12 -9.62 5.57
CA ARG A 81 -9.32 -9.90 4.76
C ARG A 81 -9.41 -8.95 3.58
N ILE A 82 -9.19 -7.66 3.78
CA ILE A 82 -9.19 -6.66 2.70
C ILE A 82 -8.14 -7.03 1.64
N ILE A 83 -6.92 -7.35 2.06
CA ILE A 83 -5.85 -7.73 1.13
C ILE A 83 -6.19 -9.02 0.38
N THR A 84 -6.75 -10.01 1.06
CA THR A 84 -7.15 -11.27 0.42
C THR A 84 -8.23 -11.02 -0.64
N GLU A 85 -9.26 -10.27 -0.33
CA GLU A 85 -10.34 -9.96 -1.26
C GLU A 85 -9.82 -9.14 -2.47
N LEU A 86 -8.93 -8.18 -2.22
CA LEU A 86 -8.28 -7.43 -3.30
C LEU A 86 -7.49 -8.36 -4.23
N CYS A 87 -6.72 -9.27 -3.67
CA CYS A 87 -5.92 -10.22 -4.46
C CYS A 87 -6.80 -11.14 -5.32
N VAL A 88 -7.89 -11.66 -4.77
CA VAL A 88 -8.86 -12.48 -5.51
C VAL A 88 -9.45 -11.69 -6.67
N TYR A 89 -9.86 -10.45 -6.42
CA TYR A 89 -10.42 -9.60 -7.45
C TYR A 89 -9.43 -9.31 -8.58
N LEU A 90 -8.21 -8.91 -8.23
CA LEU A 90 -7.18 -8.60 -9.21
C LEU A 90 -6.77 -9.83 -10.02
N HIS A 91 -6.68 -11.00 -9.37
CA HIS A 91 -6.44 -12.25 -10.07
C HIS A 91 -7.52 -12.51 -11.12
N SER A 92 -8.78 -12.28 -10.78
CA SER A 92 -9.91 -12.46 -11.72
C SER A 92 -9.83 -11.54 -12.94
N LEU A 93 -9.17 -10.40 -12.81
CA LEU A 93 -8.95 -9.44 -13.89
C LEU A 93 -7.70 -9.72 -14.73
N GLY A 94 -6.91 -10.75 -14.37
CA GLY A 94 -5.72 -11.15 -15.11
C GLY A 94 -4.42 -10.50 -14.65
N TYR A 95 -4.41 -9.81 -13.52
CA TYR A 95 -3.16 -9.26 -12.97
C TYR A 95 -2.26 -10.37 -12.44
N GLU A 96 -0.95 -10.17 -12.55
CA GLU A 96 0.06 -11.17 -12.21
C GLU A 96 0.61 -11.02 -10.79
N TYR A 97 0.79 -9.78 -10.32
CA TYR A 97 1.31 -9.53 -8.97
C TYR A 97 0.99 -8.13 -8.47
N ILE A 98 1.11 -7.97 -7.15
CA ILE A 98 1.05 -6.70 -6.47
C ILE A 98 2.43 -6.41 -5.88
N ARG A 99 2.88 -5.17 -6.04
CA ARG A 99 4.11 -4.66 -5.45
C ARG A 99 3.81 -3.61 -4.40
N LEU A 100 4.63 -3.57 -3.36
CA LEU A 100 4.60 -2.49 -2.38
C LEU A 100 6.00 -2.26 -1.79
N GLY A 101 6.11 -1.18 -1.02
CA GLY A 101 7.29 -0.92 -0.21
C GLY A 101 6.91 -0.63 1.23
N TYR A 102 7.77 -1.00 2.16
CA TYR A 102 7.66 -0.57 3.55
C TYR A 102 9.01 -0.03 4.04
N VAL A 103 8.97 0.83 5.04
CA VAL A 103 10.19 1.41 5.61
C VAL A 103 10.92 0.35 6.43
N ASP A 104 12.18 0.13 6.11
CA ASP A 104 13.02 -0.83 6.84
C ASP A 104 13.09 -0.46 8.33
N GLY A 105 12.91 -1.46 9.19
CA GLY A 105 12.79 -1.26 10.63
C GLY A 105 11.36 -1.18 11.14
N ASN A 106 10.38 -0.96 10.28
CA ASN A 106 8.96 -1.04 10.65
C ASN A 106 8.51 -2.49 10.75
N LYS A 107 8.71 -3.08 11.93
CA LYS A 107 8.43 -4.50 12.19
C LYS A 107 6.96 -4.85 12.06
N GLN A 108 6.07 -3.92 12.36
CA GLN A 108 4.63 -4.14 12.23
C GLN A 108 4.23 -4.29 10.76
N SER A 109 4.71 -3.41 9.88
CA SER A 109 4.48 -3.52 8.44
C SER A 109 5.10 -4.78 7.87
N GLU A 110 6.34 -5.07 8.24
CA GLU A 110 7.03 -6.30 7.80
C GLU A 110 6.21 -7.54 8.14
N SER A 111 5.79 -7.67 9.39
CA SER A 111 5.00 -8.82 9.86
C SER A 111 3.65 -8.92 9.14
N PHE A 112 2.96 -7.80 8.97
CA PHE A 112 1.67 -7.76 8.29
C PHE A 112 1.78 -8.21 6.83
N TRP A 113 2.75 -7.67 6.09
CA TRP A 113 2.90 -8.00 4.68
C TRP A 113 3.39 -9.43 4.47
N LYS A 114 4.31 -9.92 5.30
CA LYS A 114 4.74 -11.33 5.25
C LYS A 114 3.60 -12.29 5.57
N LYS A 115 2.78 -11.97 6.56
CA LYS A 115 1.58 -12.75 6.90
C LYS A 115 0.61 -12.82 5.72
N ASN A 116 0.53 -11.77 4.92
CA ASN A 116 -0.32 -11.69 3.74
C ASN A 116 0.39 -12.15 2.46
N GLN A 117 1.42 -12.98 2.59
CA GLN A 117 2.11 -13.68 1.49
C GLN A 117 2.91 -12.77 0.56
N PHE A 118 3.27 -11.57 1.01
CA PHE A 118 4.24 -10.75 0.30
C PHE A 118 5.65 -11.24 0.64
N THR A 119 6.51 -11.28 -0.36
CA THR A 119 7.90 -11.72 -0.22
C THR A 119 8.86 -10.61 -0.60
N ASP A 120 10.00 -10.57 0.06
CA ASP A 120 11.05 -9.61 -0.20
C ASP A 120 11.65 -9.87 -1.59
N THR A 121 11.67 -8.86 -2.44
CA THR A 121 12.23 -8.95 -3.79
C THR A 121 13.76 -8.82 -3.82
N GLY A 122 14.37 -8.38 -2.73
CA GLY A 122 15.78 -7.99 -2.68
C GLY A 122 16.03 -6.55 -3.10
N LEU A 123 15.06 -5.89 -3.71
CA LEU A 123 15.19 -4.49 -4.13
C LEU A 123 15.08 -3.56 -2.92
N ARG A 124 15.89 -2.51 -2.93
CA ARG A 124 15.91 -1.48 -1.89
C ARG A 124 15.93 -0.10 -2.53
N ASN A 125 15.14 0.81 -1.99
CA ASN A 125 15.18 2.22 -2.35
C ASN A 125 15.72 3.00 -1.16
N HIS A 126 16.90 3.61 -1.34
CA HIS A 126 17.54 4.40 -0.31
C HIS A 126 17.16 5.87 -0.48
N THR A 127 16.58 6.45 0.57
CA THR A 127 16.37 7.90 0.64
C THR A 127 17.38 8.49 1.62
N GLN A 128 17.36 9.82 1.75
CA GLN A 128 18.21 10.50 2.72
C GLN A 128 17.87 10.11 4.16
N ASP A 129 16.60 9.79 4.44
CA ASP A 129 16.09 9.60 5.79
C ASP A 129 15.82 8.14 6.15
N TYR A 130 15.57 7.27 5.15
CA TYR A 130 15.20 5.87 5.39
C TYR A 130 15.46 4.99 4.17
N THR A 131 15.34 3.69 4.36
CA THR A 131 15.41 2.69 3.30
C THR A 131 14.05 2.03 3.14
N VAL A 132 13.62 1.83 1.89
CA VAL A 132 12.38 1.12 1.56
C VAL A 132 12.71 -0.29 1.10
N VAL A 133 12.06 -1.27 1.71
CA VAL A 133 12.10 -2.67 1.31
C VAL A 133 10.96 -2.93 0.33
N VAL A 134 11.28 -3.46 -0.84
CA VAL A 134 10.29 -3.72 -1.89
C VAL A 134 9.83 -5.18 -1.84
N MET A 135 8.52 -5.39 -1.79
CA MET A 135 7.90 -6.71 -1.70
C MET A 135 6.93 -6.94 -2.85
N ASN A 136 6.79 -8.19 -3.25
CA ASN A 136 5.78 -8.65 -4.21
C ASN A 136 4.92 -9.76 -3.63
N ARG A 137 3.66 -9.79 -4.03
CA ARG A 137 2.78 -10.95 -3.89
C ARG A 137 2.32 -11.39 -5.27
N MET A 138 2.60 -12.64 -5.63
CA MET A 138 2.08 -13.24 -6.86
C MET A 138 0.59 -13.57 -6.69
N LEU A 139 -0.18 -13.34 -7.74
CA LEU A 139 -1.63 -13.54 -7.75
C LEU A 139 -2.06 -14.85 -8.40
#